data_0ccd9d899e6e6f49684606375eef4885
#
_entry.id   0ccd9d899e6e6f49684606375eef4885
#
_cell.length_a   1.000
_cell.length_b   1.000
_cell.length_c   1.000
_cell.angle_alpha   90.00
_cell.angle_beta   90.00
_cell.angle_gamma   90.00
#
_symmetry.space_group_name_H-M   'P 1'
#
loop_
_entity.id
_entity.type
_entity.pdbx_description
1 polymer ?
#
loop_
_entity_poly.entity_id
_entity_poly.type
_entity_poly.pdbx_seq_one_letter_code
_entity_poly.pdbx_strand_id
1 'polypeptide(L)'
;MSGPATGGSAEGGPAEGGPAEGGTAEDRTAEDRTGAGRMAEDRTGGGGPAAILIGPPGAGKSTVGPLLAGLLRVTFLDTDSDIEQAAGKPVSDIFIEDGEPAFRALERETVARAVAGHPGVLGLGGGAVLDPGTRRLLAGQQVVYLETGFAVAAKRVGLGSARPLLLGNPRAQLKALLEQRLPIYAELAWITVGTDGRSAAEVADEIARQLESADARG
;
A
#
# COMPACT_ATOMS: atom_id res chain seq x y z
N MET A 1 51.69 -36.26 -16.90
CA MET A 1 52.31 -35.92 -18.18
C MET A 1 51.75 -34.56 -18.55
N SER A 2 52.49 -33.64 -18.27
CA SER A 2 53.32 -32.73 -19.05
C SER A 2 52.50 -31.57 -19.58
N GLY A 3 52.79 -30.43 -18.98
CA GLY A 3 52.61 -29.14 -19.59
C GLY A 3 53.69 -28.89 -20.69
N PRO A 4 54.11 -27.71 -21.03
CA PRO A 4 53.89 -26.36 -20.51
C PRO A 4 53.96 -25.23 -21.60
N ALA A 5 53.88 -23.98 -21.12
CA ALA A 5 54.69 -22.80 -21.47
C ALA A 5 54.39 -22.13 -22.84
N THR A 6 54.46 -20.91 -23.01
CA THR A 6 55.20 -19.67 -22.78
C THR A 6 54.69 -18.67 -23.78
N GLY A 7 54.61 -17.42 -23.66
CA GLY A 7 55.48 -16.40 -23.20
C GLY A 7 55.41 -15.24 -24.18
N GLY A 8 55.63 -14.02 -23.81
CA GLY A 8 55.93 -12.95 -24.77
C GLY A 8 55.54 -11.55 -24.32
N SER A 9 56.48 -10.90 -23.69
CA SER A 9 56.52 -9.46 -23.37
C SER A 9 56.90 -8.61 -24.61
N ALA A 10 56.51 -7.33 -24.63
CA ALA A 10 57.27 -6.19 -25.13
C ALA A 10 56.46 -4.91 -24.89
N GLU A 11 56.84 -4.10 -24.08
CA GLU A 11 57.54 -2.84 -23.90
C GLU A 11 57.39 -1.83 -25.06
N GLY A 12 57.09 -0.58 -24.72
CA GLY A 12 57.23 0.56 -25.62
C GLY A 12 56.53 1.83 -25.04
N GLY A 13 57.25 2.62 -24.27
CA GLY A 13 56.83 3.99 -23.88
C GLY A 13 57.43 5.02 -24.85
N PRO A 14 57.64 6.28 -24.42
CA PRO A 14 56.66 7.37 -24.35
C PRO A 14 56.97 8.49 -25.37
N ALA A 15 56.09 9.49 -25.53
CA ALA A 15 56.44 10.78 -26.10
C ALA A 15 55.54 11.89 -25.58
N GLU A 16 56.22 12.89 -25.10
CA GLU A 16 55.76 14.16 -24.58
C GLU A 16 55.29 15.11 -25.69
N GLY A 17 54.50 16.13 -25.32
CA GLY A 17 54.20 17.27 -26.17
C GLY A 17 53.11 18.15 -25.58
N GLY A 18 53.48 19.20 -24.85
CA GLY A 18 52.59 20.25 -24.38
C GLY A 18 52.47 21.41 -25.40
N PRO A 19 52.16 22.68 -24.98
CA PRO A 19 50.81 23.18 -24.81
C PRO A 19 50.44 24.25 -25.86
N ALA A 20 49.20 24.61 -26.01
CA ALA A 20 48.81 25.88 -26.65
C ALA A 20 47.50 26.44 -26.08
N GLU A 21 47.58 27.66 -25.77
CA GLU A 21 46.65 28.59 -25.15
C GLU A 21 45.45 28.94 -26.06
N GLY A 22 44.38 29.42 -25.43
CA GLY A 22 43.65 30.58 -25.90
C GLY A 22 42.21 30.31 -26.42
N GLY A 23 41.25 30.90 -25.77
CA GLY A 23 39.91 31.05 -26.36
C GLY A 23 38.84 31.33 -25.34
N THR A 24 38.74 32.55 -24.89
CA THR A 24 37.57 33.14 -24.21
C THR A 24 36.37 33.18 -25.14
N ALA A 25 35.21 32.69 -24.69
CA ALA A 25 33.90 33.15 -25.16
C ALA A 25 32.82 32.75 -24.14
N GLU A 26 32.37 33.73 -23.36
CA GLU A 26 31.00 34.16 -23.15
C GLU A 26 29.96 33.09 -22.73
N ASP A 27 29.67 33.13 -21.44
CA ASP A 27 28.38 33.49 -20.84
C ASP A 27 27.15 33.27 -21.73
N ARG A 28 26.45 32.17 -21.48
CA ARG A 28 25.01 32.05 -21.72
C ARG A 28 24.40 31.24 -20.58
N THR A 29 23.88 32.00 -19.62
CA THR A 29 22.68 31.73 -18.81
C THR A 29 22.05 30.37 -19.06
N ALA A 30 22.23 29.45 -18.13
CA ALA A 30 21.36 28.31 -17.88
C ALA A 30 20.54 28.60 -16.62
N GLU A 31 19.62 29.54 -16.75
CA GLU A 31 18.46 29.61 -15.89
C GLU A 31 17.44 28.59 -16.37
N ASP A 32 16.70 28.05 -15.41
CA ASP A 32 15.48 27.27 -15.56
C ASP A 32 15.60 25.76 -15.77
N ARG A 33 15.96 25.07 -14.68
CA ARG A 33 15.51 23.71 -14.36
C ARG A 33 15.45 23.47 -12.85
N THR A 34 14.81 24.35 -12.12
CA THR A 34 14.52 24.17 -10.68
C THR A 34 13.03 24.40 -10.42
N GLY A 35 12.19 23.60 -11.08
CA GLY A 35 10.73 23.65 -10.95
C GLY A 35 10.06 22.37 -10.50
N ALA A 36 10.81 21.30 -10.21
CA ALA A 36 10.21 19.99 -9.87
C ALA A 36 10.45 19.52 -8.42
N GLY A 37 11.00 20.35 -7.56
CA GLY A 37 11.43 19.97 -6.21
C GLY A 37 10.70 20.64 -5.04
N ARG A 38 9.56 21.27 -5.24
CA ARG A 38 8.98 22.12 -4.18
C ARG A 38 7.48 21.96 -3.92
N MET A 39 6.91 20.76 -4.06
CA MET A 39 5.52 20.49 -3.69
C MET A 39 5.31 19.16 -2.94
N ALA A 40 6.35 18.60 -2.33
CA ALA A 40 6.24 17.40 -1.49
C ALA A 40 6.34 17.70 0.02
N GLU A 41 6.41 18.97 0.41
CA GLU A 41 6.53 19.39 1.80
C GLU A 41 5.36 20.30 2.14
N ASP A 42 4.18 19.75 2.41
CA ASP A 42 3.22 20.36 3.35
C ASP A 42 1.89 19.58 3.45
N ARG A 43 1.94 18.34 3.90
CA ARG A 43 0.76 17.61 4.40
C ARG A 43 1.05 16.86 5.70
N THR A 44 2.00 17.33 6.49
CA THR A 44 2.32 16.77 7.82
C THR A 44 1.82 17.65 8.96
N GLY A 45 0.58 18.10 8.87
CA GLY A 45 -0.09 18.85 9.95
C GLY A 45 -0.78 17.97 11.00
N GLY A 46 -0.86 16.66 10.80
CA GLY A 46 -1.40 15.73 11.80
C GLY A 46 -0.63 14.41 11.67
N GLY A 47 0.07 14.02 12.71
CA GLY A 47 1.03 12.91 12.71
C GLY A 47 0.45 11.51 12.48
N GLY A 48 -0.46 11.30 11.54
CA GLY A 48 -1.08 10.03 11.19
C GLY A 48 -1.25 9.83 9.68
N PRO A 49 -1.81 8.69 9.26
CA PRO A 49 -2.06 8.35 7.86
C PRO A 49 -3.00 9.34 7.17
N ALA A 50 -2.73 9.64 5.88
CA ALA A 50 -3.61 10.47 5.05
C ALA A 50 -5.00 9.84 4.84
N ALA A 51 -5.09 8.51 4.81
CA ALA A 51 -6.33 7.75 4.81
C ALA A 51 -6.08 6.30 5.24
N ILE A 52 -7.06 5.68 5.88
CA ILE A 52 -7.02 4.27 6.26
C ILE A 52 -8.20 3.55 5.61
N LEU A 53 -7.92 2.65 4.66
CA LEU A 53 -8.93 1.86 3.97
C LEU A 53 -9.27 0.62 4.78
N ILE A 54 -10.53 0.48 5.17
CA ILE A 54 -11.08 -0.72 5.81
C ILE A 54 -12.20 -1.31 4.95
N GLY A 55 -12.56 -2.55 5.21
CA GLY A 55 -13.64 -3.23 4.53
C GLY A 55 -13.36 -4.73 4.34
N PRO A 56 -14.36 -5.49 3.89
CA PRO A 56 -14.25 -6.94 3.75
C PRO A 56 -13.24 -7.37 2.67
N PRO A 57 -12.88 -8.67 2.65
CA PRO A 57 -12.22 -9.26 1.49
C PRO A 57 -13.01 -9.00 0.21
N GLY A 58 -12.34 -8.61 -0.87
CA GLY A 58 -13.00 -8.25 -2.14
C GLY A 58 -13.60 -6.85 -2.21
N ALA A 59 -13.51 -6.01 -1.16
CA ALA A 59 -13.94 -4.61 -1.21
C ALA A 59 -13.09 -3.74 -2.15
N GLY A 60 -11.87 -4.16 -2.47
CA GLY A 60 -11.01 -3.44 -3.42
C GLY A 60 -9.91 -2.59 -2.79
N LYS A 61 -9.60 -2.75 -1.51
CA LYS A 61 -8.57 -1.96 -0.80
C LYS A 61 -7.22 -1.96 -1.51
N SER A 62 -6.69 -3.13 -1.87
CA SER A 62 -5.39 -3.27 -2.55
C SER A 62 -5.40 -2.77 -4.01
N THR A 63 -6.58 -2.46 -4.58
CA THR A 63 -6.71 -1.88 -5.92
C THR A 63 -6.95 -0.38 -5.86
N VAL A 64 -7.81 0.07 -4.95
CA VAL A 64 -8.16 1.49 -4.74
C VAL A 64 -7.02 2.22 -4.05
N GLY A 65 -6.35 1.57 -3.08
CA GLY A 65 -5.31 2.19 -2.26
C GLY A 65 -4.16 2.80 -3.06
N PRO A 66 -3.51 2.08 -4.00
CA PRO A 66 -2.47 2.65 -4.85
C PRO A 66 -2.94 3.82 -5.72
N LEU A 67 -4.17 3.78 -6.24
CA LEU A 67 -4.74 4.86 -7.03
C LEU A 67 -4.99 6.10 -6.18
N LEU A 68 -5.59 5.92 -5.01
CA LEU A 68 -5.80 7.00 -4.04
C LEU A 68 -4.46 7.62 -3.61
N ALA A 69 -3.47 6.79 -3.28
CA ALA A 69 -2.14 7.27 -2.92
C ALA A 69 -1.49 8.11 -4.03
N GLY A 70 -1.66 7.69 -5.29
CA GLY A 70 -1.23 8.46 -6.46
C GLY A 70 -1.92 9.82 -6.57
N LEU A 71 -3.23 9.89 -6.36
CA LEU A 71 -3.99 11.15 -6.36
C LEU A 71 -3.54 12.08 -5.24
N LEU A 72 -3.33 11.55 -4.04
CA LEU A 72 -2.87 12.31 -2.87
C LEU A 72 -1.36 12.58 -2.87
N ARG A 73 -0.60 12.04 -3.83
CA ARG A 73 0.88 12.13 -3.93
C ARG A 73 1.62 11.60 -2.70
N VAL A 74 1.10 10.52 -2.14
CA VAL A 74 1.69 9.80 -1.00
C VAL A 74 1.94 8.34 -1.35
N THR A 75 2.53 7.58 -0.44
CA THR A 75 2.74 6.14 -0.60
C THR A 75 1.54 5.33 -0.13
N PHE A 76 1.40 4.10 -0.63
CA PHE A 76 0.42 3.12 -0.17
C PHE A 76 1.13 1.98 0.55
N LEU A 77 0.55 1.52 1.67
CA LEU A 77 0.99 0.34 2.40
C LEU A 77 -0.22 -0.57 2.66
N ASP A 78 -0.12 -1.84 2.28
CA ASP A 78 -1.09 -2.90 2.61
C ASP A 78 -0.54 -3.71 3.77
N THR A 79 -1.26 -3.76 4.89
CA THR A 79 -0.78 -4.43 6.11
C THR A 79 -0.66 -5.94 5.96
N ASP A 80 -1.49 -6.58 5.13
CA ASP A 80 -1.36 -8.01 4.86
C ASP A 80 -0.07 -8.30 4.08
N SER A 81 0.25 -7.47 3.07
CA SER A 81 1.51 -7.57 2.32
C SER A 81 2.74 -7.29 3.19
N ASP A 82 2.67 -6.34 4.11
CA ASP A 82 3.76 -6.03 5.04
C ASP A 82 4.02 -7.19 6.01
N ILE A 83 2.96 -7.86 6.49
CA ILE A 83 3.07 -9.08 7.30
C ILE A 83 3.72 -10.22 6.50
N GLU A 84 3.28 -10.45 5.25
CA GLU A 84 3.86 -11.48 4.38
C GLU A 84 5.35 -11.25 4.12
N GLN A 85 5.72 -10.01 3.86
CA GLN A 85 7.12 -9.63 3.66
C GLN A 85 7.96 -9.85 4.92
N ALA A 86 7.45 -9.46 6.07
CA ALA A 86 8.15 -9.63 7.35
C ALA A 86 8.27 -11.11 7.77
N ALA A 87 7.23 -11.91 7.50
CA ALA A 87 7.20 -13.34 7.84
C ALA A 87 7.93 -14.21 6.80
N GLY A 88 8.19 -13.70 5.59
CA GLY A 88 8.78 -14.46 4.48
C GLY A 88 7.87 -15.55 3.91
N LYS A 89 6.56 -15.53 4.24
CA LYS A 89 5.56 -16.50 3.79
C LYS A 89 4.17 -15.88 3.68
N PRO A 90 3.29 -16.44 2.84
CA PRO A 90 1.92 -15.94 2.66
C PRO A 90 1.10 -15.99 3.97
N VAL A 91 0.10 -15.11 4.09
CA VAL A 91 -0.85 -15.12 5.24
C VAL A 91 -1.49 -16.50 5.43
N SER A 92 -1.85 -17.20 4.34
CA SER A 92 -2.41 -18.55 4.41
C SER A 92 -1.50 -19.52 5.16
N ASP A 93 -0.20 -19.45 4.92
CA ASP A 93 0.79 -20.36 5.50
C ASP A 93 1.05 -20.01 6.98
N ILE A 94 1.02 -18.71 7.34
CA ILE A 94 1.05 -18.27 8.74
C ILE A 94 -0.14 -18.88 9.50
N PHE A 95 -1.34 -18.85 8.92
CA PHE A 95 -2.54 -19.45 9.55
C PHE A 95 -2.42 -20.96 9.73
N ILE A 96 -1.84 -21.67 8.75
CA ILE A 96 -1.73 -23.13 8.76
C ILE A 96 -0.61 -23.59 9.72
N GLU A 97 0.54 -22.94 9.68
CA GLU A 97 1.75 -23.35 10.39
C GLU A 97 1.82 -22.79 11.81
N ASP A 98 1.51 -21.50 11.98
CA ASP A 98 1.67 -20.78 13.25
C ASP A 98 0.33 -20.57 13.98
N GLY A 99 -0.79 -20.71 13.26
CA GLY A 99 -2.14 -20.57 13.79
C GLY A 99 -2.67 -19.13 13.82
N GLU A 100 -3.99 -19.00 13.96
CA GLU A 100 -4.67 -17.69 13.97
C GLU A 100 -4.14 -16.76 15.10
N PRO A 101 -3.89 -17.22 16.34
CA PRO A 101 -3.38 -16.34 17.40
C PRO A 101 -2.05 -15.67 17.06
N ALA A 102 -1.13 -16.40 16.40
CA ALA A 102 0.16 -15.87 15.97
C ALA A 102 -0.03 -14.80 14.87
N PHE A 103 -0.87 -15.09 13.86
CA PHE A 103 -1.21 -14.11 12.83
C PHE A 103 -1.83 -12.85 13.46
N ARG A 104 -2.78 -12.98 14.38
CA ARG A 104 -3.42 -11.82 15.04
C ARG A 104 -2.45 -10.98 15.86
N ALA A 105 -1.40 -11.58 16.42
CA ALA A 105 -0.34 -10.84 17.09
C ALA A 105 0.47 -9.99 16.09
N LEU A 106 0.89 -10.58 14.98
CA LEU A 106 1.58 -9.89 13.89
C LEU A 106 0.72 -8.77 13.28
N GLU A 107 -0.57 -9.04 13.03
CA GLU A 107 -1.52 -8.07 12.49
C GLU A 107 -1.64 -6.84 13.40
N ARG A 108 -1.81 -7.03 14.72
CA ARG A 108 -1.87 -5.91 15.69
C ARG A 108 -0.59 -5.08 15.71
N GLU A 109 0.57 -5.73 15.73
CA GLU A 109 1.86 -5.05 15.74
C GLU A 109 2.08 -4.25 14.46
N THR A 110 1.80 -4.86 13.31
CA THR A 110 1.94 -4.22 12.00
C THR A 110 1.00 -3.02 11.86
N VAL A 111 -0.27 -3.17 12.25
CA VAL A 111 -1.22 -2.05 12.21
C VAL A 111 -0.78 -0.92 13.15
N ALA A 112 -0.35 -1.22 14.39
CA ALA A 112 0.10 -0.20 15.32
C ALA A 112 1.30 0.57 14.77
N ARG A 113 2.29 -0.12 14.23
CA ARG A 113 3.47 0.48 13.60
C ARG A 113 3.07 1.34 12.38
N ALA A 114 2.19 0.81 11.51
CA ALA A 114 1.76 1.51 10.32
C ALA A 114 0.97 2.79 10.64
N VAL A 115 0.03 2.74 11.58
CA VAL A 115 -0.76 3.92 11.99
C VAL A 115 0.13 4.99 12.63
N ALA A 116 1.15 4.59 13.38
CA ALA A 116 2.07 5.54 14.03
C ALA A 116 3.10 6.16 13.09
N GLY A 117 3.51 5.45 12.03
CA GLY A 117 4.70 5.82 11.24
C GLY A 117 4.50 6.00 9.74
N HIS A 118 3.34 5.63 9.17
CA HIS A 118 3.09 5.75 7.73
C HIS A 118 2.21 6.95 7.42
N PRO A 119 2.73 8.01 6.78
CA PRO A 119 1.96 9.24 6.53
C PRO A 119 1.02 9.12 5.30
N GLY A 120 1.06 8.01 4.57
CA GLY A 120 0.32 7.80 3.31
C GLY A 120 -1.02 7.11 3.49
N VAL A 121 -1.44 6.37 2.46
CA VAL A 121 -2.66 5.57 2.48
C VAL A 121 -2.36 4.18 3.04
N LEU A 122 -3.12 3.74 4.03
CA LEU A 122 -3.05 2.39 4.58
C LEU A 122 -4.22 1.53 4.09
N GLY A 123 -3.96 0.27 3.71
CA GLY A 123 -4.97 -0.76 3.53
C GLY A 123 -4.88 -1.77 4.66
N LEU A 124 -5.92 -1.92 5.47
CA LEU A 124 -5.92 -2.87 6.57
C LEU A 124 -6.49 -4.23 6.15
N GLY A 125 -5.92 -5.31 6.68
CA GLY A 125 -6.49 -6.64 6.60
C GLY A 125 -7.95 -6.65 7.08
N GLY A 126 -8.82 -7.41 6.38
CA GLY A 126 -10.27 -7.38 6.67
C GLY A 126 -10.64 -7.83 8.09
N GLY A 127 -9.74 -8.49 8.81
CA GLY A 127 -9.94 -8.91 10.20
C GLY A 127 -9.41 -7.96 11.24
N ALA A 128 -8.54 -7.02 10.87
CA ALA A 128 -7.85 -6.13 11.80
C ALA A 128 -8.79 -5.34 12.72
N VAL A 129 -9.97 -4.96 12.22
CA VAL A 129 -10.99 -4.22 12.98
C VAL A 129 -11.65 -5.04 14.10
N LEU A 130 -11.44 -6.36 14.14
CA LEU A 130 -11.96 -7.20 15.24
C LEU A 130 -11.18 -6.98 16.54
N ASP A 131 -9.93 -6.56 16.45
CA ASP A 131 -9.10 -6.28 17.62
C ASP A 131 -9.50 -4.94 18.26
N PRO A 132 -9.82 -4.91 19.59
CA PRO A 132 -10.20 -3.67 20.27
C PRO A 132 -9.06 -2.65 20.35
N GLY A 133 -7.79 -3.10 20.34
CA GLY A 133 -6.62 -2.23 20.29
C GLY A 133 -6.54 -1.48 18.98
N THR A 134 -6.68 -2.20 17.86
CA THR A 134 -6.77 -1.62 16.52
C THR A 134 -7.90 -0.59 16.44
N ARG A 135 -9.11 -0.91 16.92
CA ARG A 135 -10.21 0.07 16.92
C ARG A 135 -9.89 1.37 17.66
N ARG A 136 -9.19 1.28 18.79
CA ARG A 136 -8.74 2.49 19.53
C ARG A 136 -7.72 3.31 18.73
N LEU A 137 -6.81 2.67 17.99
CA LEU A 137 -5.86 3.37 17.12
C LEU A 137 -6.53 4.06 15.93
N LEU A 138 -7.64 3.51 15.45
CA LEU A 138 -8.41 4.07 14.33
C LEU A 138 -9.33 5.23 14.76
N ALA A 139 -9.62 5.37 16.04
CA ALA A 139 -10.48 6.44 16.55
C ALA A 139 -9.88 7.82 16.24
N GLY A 140 -10.64 8.68 15.58
CA GLY A 140 -10.21 10.03 15.18
C GLY A 140 -9.33 10.07 13.93
N GLN A 141 -9.05 8.93 13.29
CA GLN A 141 -8.32 8.87 12.01
C GLN A 141 -9.27 9.03 10.81
N GLN A 142 -8.73 9.35 9.64
CA GLN A 142 -9.48 9.41 8.37
C GLN A 142 -9.74 7.99 7.84
N VAL A 143 -10.67 7.29 8.48
CA VAL A 143 -11.02 5.90 8.15
C VAL A 143 -12.06 5.87 7.04
N VAL A 144 -11.70 5.25 5.91
CA VAL A 144 -12.56 5.07 4.74
C VAL A 144 -13.05 3.62 4.69
N TYR A 145 -14.35 3.42 4.87
CA TYR A 145 -14.95 2.11 4.68
C TYR A 145 -15.33 1.89 3.21
N LEU A 146 -14.66 0.93 2.57
CA LEU A 146 -15.02 0.47 1.24
C LEU A 146 -16.15 -0.57 1.36
N GLU A 147 -17.37 -0.12 1.09
CA GLU A 147 -18.55 -0.97 1.15
C GLU A 147 -18.73 -1.79 -0.11
N THR A 148 -19.05 -3.06 0.02
CA THR A 148 -19.37 -3.96 -1.09
C THR A 148 -20.41 -4.98 -0.67
N GLY A 149 -21.35 -5.28 -1.56
CA GLY A 149 -22.34 -6.32 -1.35
C GLY A 149 -21.74 -7.71 -1.36
N PHE A 150 -22.38 -8.64 -0.62
CA PHE A 150 -21.92 -10.02 -0.52
C PHE A 150 -21.66 -10.69 -1.87
N ALA A 151 -22.57 -10.51 -2.85
CA ALA A 151 -22.46 -11.16 -4.16
C ALA A 151 -21.22 -10.69 -4.94
N VAL A 152 -20.91 -9.40 -4.85
CA VAL A 152 -19.74 -8.79 -5.49
C VAL A 152 -18.46 -9.22 -4.79
N ALA A 153 -18.43 -9.15 -3.45
CA ALA A 153 -17.30 -9.61 -2.64
C ALA A 153 -16.98 -11.08 -2.94
N ALA A 154 -17.98 -11.97 -2.90
CA ALA A 154 -17.81 -13.40 -3.19
C ALA A 154 -17.26 -13.66 -4.59
N LYS A 155 -17.72 -12.91 -5.60
CA LYS A 155 -17.20 -13.01 -6.97
C LYS A 155 -15.74 -12.56 -7.05
N ARG A 156 -15.40 -11.43 -6.42
CA ARG A 156 -14.04 -10.85 -6.45
C ARG A 156 -13.00 -11.72 -5.73
N VAL A 157 -13.39 -12.43 -4.66
CA VAL A 157 -12.51 -13.38 -3.96
C VAL A 157 -12.51 -14.79 -4.57
N GLY A 158 -13.06 -14.97 -5.77
CA GLY A 158 -13.05 -16.25 -6.48
C GLY A 158 -14.10 -17.27 -6.02
N LEU A 159 -15.05 -16.89 -5.16
CA LEU A 159 -16.12 -17.77 -4.67
C LEU A 159 -17.39 -17.73 -5.54
N GLY A 160 -17.37 -17.01 -6.66
CA GLY A 160 -18.51 -16.83 -7.55
C GLY A 160 -19.02 -18.12 -8.20
N SER A 161 -18.13 -19.08 -8.46
CA SER A 161 -18.41 -20.35 -9.15
C SER A 161 -18.03 -21.60 -8.34
N ALA A 162 -17.68 -21.45 -7.06
CA ALA A 162 -17.29 -22.59 -6.24
C ALA A 162 -18.44 -23.58 -6.08
N ARG A 163 -18.21 -24.82 -6.54
CA ARG A 163 -19.13 -25.96 -6.34
C ARG A 163 -19.30 -26.18 -4.83
N PRO A 164 -20.56 -26.33 -4.34
CA PRO A 164 -20.85 -26.42 -2.89
C PRO A 164 -20.40 -27.74 -2.20
N LEU A 165 -19.60 -28.56 -2.87
CA LEU A 165 -19.29 -29.93 -2.46
C LEU A 165 -17.92 -30.15 -1.83
N LEU A 166 -17.09 -29.11 -1.62
CA LEU A 166 -15.80 -29.24 -0.95
C LEU A 166 -15.91 -28.71 0.49
N LEU A 167 -15.65 -29.57 1.45
CA LEU A 167 -15.52 -29.43 2.91
C LEU A 167 -15.75 -28.00 3.46
N GLY A 168 -16.95 -27.74 3.95
CA GLY A 168 -17.40 -26.45 4.43
C GLY A 168 -18.02 -25.61 3.30
N ASN A 169 -18.96 -24.74 3.63
CA ASN A 169 -19.59 -23.82 2.68
C ASN A 169 -18.86 -22.46 2.71
N PRO A 170 -17.84 -22.22 1.84
CA PRO A 170 -17.04 -20.98 1.88
C PRO A 170 -17.88 -19.71 1.71
N ARG A 171 -19.02 -19.83 0.97
CA ARG A 171 -19.94 -18.70 0.79
C ARG A 171 -20.71 -18.39 2.09
N ALA A 172 -21.14 -19.41 2.81
CA ALA A 172 -21.80 -19.21 4.11
C ALA A 172 -20.82 -18.67 5.16
N GLN A 173 -19.58 -19.16 5.15
CA GLN A 173 -18.52 -18.65 6.01
C GLN A 173 -18.21 -17.17 5.70
N LEU A 174 -18.06 -16.80 4.42
CA LEU A 174 -17.88 -15.41 4.02
C LEU A 174 -19.07 -14.55 4.44
N LYS A 175 -20.31 -15.06 4.26
CA LYS A 175 -21.52 -14.34 4.66
C LYS A 175 -21.53 -14.05 6.16
N ALA A 176 -21.32 -15.08 6.99
CA ALA A 176 -21.28 -14.94 8.45
C ALA A 176 -20.17 -13.99 8.91
N LEU A 177 -19.00 -14.08 8.28
CA LEU A 177 -17.87 -13.18 8.53
C LEU A 177 -18.22 -11.72 8.18
N LEU A 178 -18.91 -11.49 7.07
CA LEU A 178 -19.38 -10.15 6.70
C LEU A 178 -20.42 -9.65 7.71
N GLU A 179 -21.45 -10.42 8.00
CA GLU A 179 -22.51 -10.03 8.93
C GLU A 179 -21.95 -9.63 10.31
N GLN A 180 -20.91 -10.30 10.78
CA GLN A 180 -20.23 -9.97 12.03
C GLN A 180 -19.45 -8.65 11.96
N ARG A 181 -18.84 -8.34 10.80
CA ARG A 181 -17.88 -7.22 10.66
C ARG A 181 -18.50 -5.94 10.14
N LEU A 182 -19.60 -6.03 9.36
CA LEU A 182 -20.24 -4.84 8.77
C LEU A 182 -20.56 -3.74 9.80
N PRO A 183 -21.15 -4.05 10.99
CA PRO A 183 -21.41 -3.02 12.00
C PRO A 183 -20.14 -2.32 12.48
N ILE A 184 -19.04 -3.08 12.61
CA ILE A 184 -17.76 -2.55 13.08
C ILE A 184 -17.14 -1.63 12.03
N TYR A 185 -17.19 -2.00 10.75
CA TYR A 185 -16.71 -1.12 9.67
C TYR A 185 -17.49 0.20 9.65
N ALA A 186 -18.82 0.13 9.75
CA ALA A 186 -19.69 1.30 9.74
C ALA A 186 -19.44 2.22 10.96
N GLU A 187 -19.21 1.64 12.14
CA GLU A 187 -18.92 2.39 13.38
C GLU A 187 -17.57 3.14 13.28
N LEU A 188 -16.55 2.52 12.69
CA LEU A 188 -15.20 3.09 12.58
C LEU A 188 -15.07 4.09 11.43
N ALA A 189 -15.97 4.04 10.46
CA ALA A 189 -15.87 4.83 9.25
C ALA A 189 -16.05 6.33 9.52
N TRP A 190 -15.07 7.12 9.11
CA TRP A 190 -15.25 8.56 8.91
C TRP A 190 -16.09 8.83 7.65
N ILE A 191 -15.85 8.07 6.55
CA ILE A 191 -16.68 8.03 5.37
C ILE A 191 -16.91 6.60 4.91
N THR A 192 -18.05 6.35 4.24
CA THR A 192 -18.37 5.08 3.58
C THR A 192 -18.52 5.31 2.09
N VAL A 193 -17.82 4.51 1.29
CA VAL A 193 -17.85 4.60 -0.18
C VAL A 193 -18.18 3.24 -0.78
N GLY A 194 -19.29 3.18 -1.51
CA GLY A 194 -19.72 1.97 -2.23
C GLY A 194 -18.81 1.66 -3.41
N THR A 195 -18.47 0.37 -3.59
CA THR A 195 -17.58 -0.08 -4.68
C THR A 195 -18.29 -0.92 -5.74
N ASP A 196 -19.55 -1.26 -5.54
CA ASP A 196 -20.30 -2.13 -6.46
C ASP A 196 -20.64 -1.40 -7.76
N GLY A 197 -20.35 -2.03 -8.90
CA GLY A 197 -20.61 -1.47 -10.22
C GLY A 197 -19.69 -0.31 -10.62
N ARG A 198 -18.66 0.00 -9.84
CA ARG A 198 -17.74 1.11 -10.06
C ARG A 198 -16.32 0.61 -10.33
N SER A 199 -15.57 1.38 -11.12
CA SER A 199 -14.13 1.19 -11.27
C SER A 199 -13.37 1.64 -10.03
N ALA A 200 -12.18 1.09 -9.82
CA ALA A 200 -11.33 1.51 -8.71
C ALA A 200 -10.90 2.98 -8.80
N ALA A 201 -10.76 3.52 -10.02
CA ALA A 201 -10.44 4.92 -10.25
C ALA A 201 -11.58 5.85 -9.79
N GLU A 202 -12.84 5.56 -10.17
CA GLU A 202 -14.00 6.33 -9.71
C GLU A 202 -14.15 6.33 -8.19
N VAL A 203 -13.83 5.21 -7.54
CA VAL A 203 -13.85 5.10 -6.08
C VAL A 203 -12.72 5.94 -5.47
N ALA A 204 -11.51 5.86 -6.01
CA ALA A 204 -10.37 6.65 -5.54
C ALA A 204 -10.60 8.15 -5.71
N ASP A 205 -11.13 8.59 -6.85
CA ASP A 205 -11.47 9.99 -7.12
C ASP A 205 -12.52 10.53 -6.14
N GLU A 206 -13.52 9.73 -5.80
CA GLU A 206 -14.53 10.14 -4.81
C GLU A 206 -13.91 10.30 -3.42
N ILE A 207 -13.08 9.34 -2.99
CA ILE A 207 -12.41 9.42 -1.69
C ILE A 207 -11.53 10.67 -1.63
N ALA A 208 -10.70 10.92 -2.65
CA ALA A 208 -9.82 12.07 -2.71
C ALA A 208 -10.60 13.39 -2.56
N ARG A 209 -11.70 13.57 -3.29
CA ARG A 209 -12.57 14.75 -3.18
C ARG A 209 -13.19 14.92 -1.80
N GLN A 210 -13.57 13.84 -1.13
CA GLN A 210 -14.13 13.91 0.21
C GLN A 210 -13.08 14.29 1.26
N LEU A 211 -11.85 13.77 1.13
CA LEU A 211 -10.71 14.14 1.97
C LEU A 211 -10.36 15.63 1.83
N GLU A 212 -10.22 16.12 0.58
CA GLU A 212 -9.93 17.54 0.30
C GLU A 212 -11.01 18.48 0.84
N SER A 213 -12.28 18.09 0.73
CA SER A 213 -13.39 18.91 1.23
C SER A 213 -13.50 18.93 2.76
N ALA A 214 -12.91 17.98 3.46
CA ALA A 214 -12.81 17.97 4.91
C ALA A 214 -11.68 18.90 5.39
N ASP A 215 -10.51 18.81 4.76
CA ASP A 215 -9.36 19.67 5.08
C ASP A 215 -9.68 21.16 4.86
N ALA A 216 -10.54 21.49 3.89
CA ALA A 216 -10.98 22.87 3.63
C ALA A 216 -11.96 23.44 4.68
N ARG A 217 -12.47 22.60 5.59
CA ARG A 217 -13.46 22.98 6.61
C ARG A 217 -12.91 23.01 8.04
N GLY A 218 -11.70 22.51 8.25
CA GLY A 218 -11.01 22.46 9.56
C GLY A 218 -10.00 23.55 9.71
#